data_9860e61089df3132a4957c813a72ba8b
#
_entry.id   9860e61089df3132a4957c813a72ba8b
#
_cell.length_a   1.000
_cell.length_b   1.000
_cell.length_c   1.000
_cell.angle_alpha   90.00
_cell.angle_beta   90.00
_cell.angle_gamma   90.00
#
_symmetry.space_group_name_H-M   'P 1'
#
loop_
_entity.id
_entity.type
_entity.pdbx_description
1 polymer ?
#
loop_
_entity_poly.entity_id
_entity_poly.type
_entity_poly.pdbx_seq_one_letter_code
_entity_poly.pdbx_strand_id
1 'polypeptide(L)'
;PEFDMEFAGLRYPTKWDESMNTVLTQELERFNKLNDVIQDSLMSFQKAVKGEVVMSSALEQLGQQLFFSKIPTIWEAASYPSLKPLAGYVTDFLQRLEFLDKWLNGTAPPVFWVSGFYFTQAFLTGQLQNFSRRHLEPIDNVQFDFVILEKEWSQYDAPPVDGAYVYGLFFDGAKWDASENSILDPEPKVTLFCSLFVYFVFVVVQSRH
;
A
#
# COMPACT_ATOMS: atom_id res chain seq x y z
N PRO A 1 3.99 16.08 -3.13
CA PRO A 1 3.88 16.21 -4.59
C PRO A 1 2.59 15.56 -5.06
N GLU A 2 1.96 16.13 -6.07
CA GLU A 2 0.81 15.58 -6.76
C GLU A 2 1.31 14.79 -7.96
N PHE A 3 0.74 13.62 -8.21
CA PHE A 3 1.07 12.81 -9.38
C PHE A 3 0.33 13.32 -10.62
N ASP A 4 1.06 13.49 -11.71
CA ASP A 4 0.48 13.85 -13.01
C ASP A 4 -0.26 12.62 -13.60
N MET A 5 -1.59 12.69 -13.58
CA MET A 5 -2.46 11.59 -14.03
C MET A 5 -2.48 11.45 -15.56
N GLU A 6 -2.25 12.53 -16.30
CA GLU A 6 -2.14 12.48 -17.76
C GLU A 6 -0.85 11.77 -18.16
N PHE A 7 0.27 12.16 -17.55
CA PHE A 7 1.55 11.46 -17.73
C PHE A 7 1.47 9.99 -17.34
N ALA A 8 0.83 9.68 -16.19
CA ALA A 8 0.65 8.30 -15.73
C ALA A 8 -0.13 7.47 -16.76
N GLY A 9 -1.23 8.00 -17.30
CA GLY A 9 -2.04 7.32 -18.30
C GLY A 9 -1.33 7.10 -19.63
N LEU A 10 -0.47 8.04 -20.04
CA LEU A 10 0.36 7.89 -21.25
C LEU A 10 1.48 6.85 -21.05
N ARG A 11 2.12 6.84 -19.90
CA ARG A 11 3.25 5.95 -19.61
C ARG A 11 2.81 4.52 -19.27
N TYR A 12 1.72 4.39 -18.53
CA TYR A 12 1.11 3.12 -18.09
C TYR A 12 -0.33 2.99 -18.58
N PRO A 13 -0.55 2.90 -19.90
CA PRO A 13 -1.91 2.79 -20.46
C PRO A 13 -2.57 1.49 -19.98
N THR A 14 -3.88 1.54 -19.83
CA THR A 14 -4.67 0.34 -19.52
C THR A 14 -4.49 -0.69 -20.63
N LYS A 15 -3.95 -1.86 -20.27
CA LYS A 15 -3.74 -2.99 -21.19
C LYS A 15 -4.44 -4.23 -20.65
N TRP A 16 -4.96 -5.04 -21.54
CA TRP A 16 -5.62 -6.27 -21.14
C TRP A 16 -4.65 -7.28 -20.51
N ASP A 17 -3.42 -7.35 -20.99
CA ASP A 17 -2.37 -8.27 -20.57
C ASP A 17 -1.51 -7.76 -19.42
N GLU A 18 -1.71 -6.49 -18.97
CA GLU A 18 -0.91 -5.87 -17.91
C GLU A 18 -1.80 -5.10 -16.92
N SER A 19 -2.37 -5.84 -15.96
CA SER A 19 -3.25 -5.27 -14.94
C SER A 19 -2.54 -4.33 -13.97
N MET A 20 -1.20 -4.43 -13.84
CA MET A 20 -0.46 -3.56 -12.92
C MET A 20 -0.47 -2.10 -13.35
N ASN A 21 -0.62 -1.80 -14.64
CA ASN A 21 -0.80 -0.44 -15.13
C ASN A 21 -2.06 0.20 -14.54
N THR A 22 -3.17 -0.54 -14.54
CA THR A 22 -4.44 -0.09 -13.95
C THR A 22 -4.33 0.05 -12.43
N VAL A 23 -3.66 -0.89 -11.77
CA VAL A 23 -3.42 -0.82 -10.32
C VAL A 23 -2.63 0.44 -9.97
N LEU A 24 -1.52 0.71 -10.65
CA LEU A 24 -0.72 1.91 -10.43
C LEU A 24 -1.56 3.18 -10.60
N THR A 25 -2.26 3.32 -11.72
CA THR A 25 -3.07 4.53 -12.01
C THR A 25 -4.13 4.77 -10.93
N GLN A 26 -4.81 3.71 -10.48
CA GLN A 26 -5.81 3.81 -9.40
C GLN A 26 -5.19 4.17 -8.05
N GLU A 27 -4.00 3.66 -7.74
CA GLU A 27 -3.29 4.02 -6.52
C GLU A 27 -2.87 5.49 -6.55
N LEU A 28 -2.28 5.96 -7.64
CA LEU A 28 -1.90 7.37 -7.83
C LEU A 28 -3.09 8.31 -7.63
N GLU A 29 -4.25 7.98 -8.21
CA GLU A 29 -5.48 8.77 -8.06
C GLU A 29 -5.95 8.84 -6.60
N ARG A 30 -5.90 7.70 -5.87
CA ARG A 30 -6.29 7.66 -4.45
C ARG A 30 -5.34 8.48 -3.57
N PHE A 31 -4.03 8.37 -3.83
CA PHE A 31 -3.04 9.14 -3.09
C PHE A 31 -3.10 10.64 -3.41
N ASN A 32 -3.41 11.05 -4.65
CA ASN A 32 -3.67 12.44 -4.98
C ASN A 32 -4.87 12.98 -4.18
N LYS A 33 -6.00 12.27 -4.18
CA LYS A 33 -7.18 12.67 -3.39
C LYS A 33 -6.87 12.83 -1.89
N LEU A 34 -6.10 11.92 -1.31
CA LEU A 34 -5.67 12.03 0.08
C LEU A 34 -4.75 13.24 0.29
N ASN A 35 -3.81 13.46 -0.62
CA ASN A 35 -2.89 14.58 -0.57
C ASN A 35 -3.63 15.93 -0.64
N ASP A 36 -4.65 16.05 -1.50
CA ASP A 36 -5.50 17.24 -1.61
C ASP A 36 -6.22 17.51 -0.29
N VAL A 37 -6.84 16.49 0.32
CA VAL A 37 -7.52 16.62 1.61
C VAL A 37 -6.55 17.11 2.70
N ILE A 38 -5.34 16.57 2.74
CA ILE A 38 -4.32 16.98 3.70
C ILE A 38 -3.89 18.44 3.45
N GLN A 39 -3.56 18.79 2.21
CA GLN A 39 -3.09 20.14 1.85
C GLN A 39 -4.18 21.19 2.08
N ASP A 40 -5.40 20.97 1.59
CA ASP A 40 -6.51 21.91 1.71
C ASP A 40 -6.89 22.17 3.16
N SER A 41 -6.95 21.11 3.98
CA SER A 41 -7.24 21.23 5.39
C SER A 41 -6.17 22.01 6.16
N LEU A 42 -4.90 21.75 5.87
CA LEU A 42 -3.76 22.47 6.48
C LEU A 42 -3.71 23.93 6.03
N MET A 43 -3.91 24.22 4.73
CA MET A 43 -3.96 25.59 4.22
C MET A 43 -5.13 26.38 4.82
N SER A 44 -6.29 25.77 4.93
CA SER A 44 -7.48 26.39 5.54
C SER A 44 -7.25 26.67 7.04
N PHE A 45 -6.67 25.70 7.74
CA PHE A 45 -6.30 25.87 9.15
C PHE A 45 -5.27 26.97 9.34
N GLN A 46 -4.24 27.03 8.50
CA GLN A 46 -3.22 28.09 8.55
C GLN A 46 -3.81 29.49 8.35
N LYS A 47 -4.74 29.63 7.38
CA LYS A 47 -5.46 30.90 7.14
C LYS A 47 -6.32 31.30 8.34
N ALA A 48 -7.00 30.33 8.96
CA ALA A 48 -7.82 30.59 10.14
C ALA A 48 -6.98 31.02 11.37
N VAL A 49 -5.83 30.37 11.58
CA VAL A 49 -4.89 30.77 12.64
C VAL A 49 -4.34 32.19 12.42
N LYS A 50 -4.12 32.58 11.17
CA LYS A 50 -3.72 33.98 10.83
C LYS A 50 -4.86 34.99 10.91
N GLY A 51 -6.10 34.56 11.13
CA GLY A 51 -7.27 35.44 11.14
C GLY A 51 -7.77 35.87 9.75
N GLU A 52 -7.30 35.25 8.69
CA GLU A 52 -7.73 35.54 7.31
C GLU A 52 -9.12 34.96 7.00
N VAL A 53 -9.51 33.89 7.68
CA VAL A 53 -10.83 33.25 7.60
C VAL A 53 -11.36 32.91 8.99
N VAL A 54 -12.69 32.74 9.10
CA VAL A 54 -13.33 32.39 10.38
C VAL A 54 -12.94 30.97 10.78
N MET A 55 -12.57 30.80 12.04
CA MET A 55 -12.29 29.48 12.64
C MET A 55 -13.61 28.72 12.77
N SER A 56 -13.83 27.71 11.94
CA SER A 56 -14.99 26.82 12.02
C SER A 56 -14.76 25.71 13.04
N SER A 57 -15.84 25.05 13.50
CA SER A 57 -15.73 23.90 14.42
C SER A 57 -14.90 22.76 13.84
N ALA A 58 -14.94 22.54 12.53
CA ALA A 58 -14.12 21.53 11.86
C ALA A 58 -12.62 21.88 11.90
N LEU A 59 -12.28 23.17 11.72
CA LEU A 59 -10.89 23.63 11.82
C LEU A 59 -10.38 23.64 13.26
N GLU A 60 -11.24 23.95 14.24
CA GLU A 60 -10.91 23.80 15.66
C GLU A 60 -10.60 22.34 16.01
N GLN A 61 -11.44 21.40 15.57
CA GLN A 61 -11.23 19.97 15.77
C GLN A 61 -9.93 19.49 15.13
N LEU A 62 -9.65 19.91 13.88
CA LEU A 62 -8.39 19.64 13.19
C LEU A 62 -7.19 20.13 14.04
N GLY A 63 -7.24 21.39 14.50
CA GLY A 63 -6.18 21.97 15.33
C GLY A 63 -5.95 21.23 16.63
N GLN A 64 -7.02 20.83 17.31
CA GLN A 64 -6.94 20.04 18.55
C GLN A 64 -6.31 18.66 18.28
N GLN A 65 -6.71 17.98 17.20
CA GLN A 65 -6.17 16.66 16.85
C GLN A 65 -4.67 16.75 16.52
N LEU A 66 -4.25 17.74 15.75
CA LEU A 66 -2.83 17.99 15.45
C LEU A 66 -2.03 18.31 16.73
N PHE A 67 -2.57 19.15 17.62
CA PHE A 67 -1.93 19.49 18.88
C PHE A 67 -1.69 18.26 19.76
N PHE A 68 -2.64 17.34 19.81
CA PHE A 68 -2.51 16.09 20.56
C PHE A 68 -1.83 14.96 19.78
N SER A 69 -1.17 15.26 18.66
CA SER A 69 -0.47 14.28 17.81
C SER A 69 -1.36 13.12 17.33
N LYS A 70 -2.65 13.39 17.14
CA LYS A 70 -3.62 12.44 16.57
C LYS A 70 -3.80 12.71 15.09
N ILE A 71 -4.07 11.66 14.33
CA ILE A 71 -4.44 11.80 12.92
C ILE A 71 -5.79 12.51 12.86
N PRO A 72 -5.94 13.59 12.08
CA PRO A 72 -7.22 14.26 11.92
C PRO A 72 -8.27 13.34 11.30
N THR A 73 -9.49 13.36 11.83
CA THR A 73 -10.60 12.51 11.35
C THR A 73 -10.93 12.75 9.88
N ILE A 74 -10.73 13.97 9.39
CA ILE A 74 -10.90 14.31 7.97
C ILE A 74 -9.88 13.58 7.09
N TRP A 75 -8.64 13.36 7.59
CA TRP A 75 -7.64 12.58 6.87
C TRP A 75 -7.93 11.08 6.98
N GLU A 76 -8.32 10.59 8.16
CA GLU A 76 -8.68 9.18 8.35
C GLU A 76 -9.81 8.74 7.43
N ALA A 77 -10.82 9.60 7.22
CA ALA A 77 -11.94 9.32 6.33
C ALA A 77 -11.54 9.18 4.85
N ALA A 78 -10.46 9.84 4.44
CA ALA A 78 -9.92 9.82 3.08
C ALA A 78 -8.68 8.95 2.93
N SER A 79 -8.27 8.22 3.98
CA SER A 79 -6.99 7.51 4.04
C SER A 79 -7.15 6.00 4.04
N TYR A 80 -6.03 5.32 3.79
CA TYR A 80 -5.88 3.90 4.10
C TYR A 80 -5.91 3.68 5.63
N PRO A 81 -6.32 2.50 6.11
CA PRO A 81 -6.32 2.19 7.55
C PRO A 81 -4.92 2.32 8.17
N SER A 82 -4.80 3.04 9.27
CA SER A 82 -3.53 3.18 9.97
C SER A 82 -3.75 3.26 11.49
N LEU A 83 -2.91 2.54 12.25
CA LEU A 83 -2.85 2.60 13.71
C LEU A 83 -1.65 3.42 14.20
N LYS A 84 -0.92 4.08 13.30
CA LYS A 84 0.27 4.86 13.63
C LYS A 84 -0.11 6.19 14.27
N PRO A 85 0.70 6.74 15.20
CA PRO A 85 0.55 8.13 15.65
C PRO A 85 0.84 9.09 14.49
N LEU A 86 0.41 10.35 14.62
CA LEU A 86 0.50 11.36 13.56
C LEU A 86 1.87 11.42 12.86
N ALA A 87 2.97 11.50 13.61
CA ALA A 87 4.31 11.57 13.03
C ALA A 87 4.65 10.30 12.23
N GLY A 88 4.32 9.13 12.77
CA GLY A 88 4.50 7.85 12.08
C GLY A 88 3.64 7.72 10.84
N TYR A 89 2.40 8.23 10.89
CA TYR A 89 1.49 8.28 9.75
C TYR A 89 2.04 9.16 8.62
N VAL A 90 2.51 10.37 8.94
CA VAL A 90 3.09 11.28 7.94
C VAL A 90 4.33 10.67 7.29
N THR A 91 5.21 10.06 8.09
CA THR A 91 6.40 9.36 7.56
C THR A 91 6.01 8.23 6.62
N ASP A 92 5.06 7.39 7.03
CA ASP A 92 4.55 6.29 6.23
C ASP A 92 3.90 6.78 4.92
N PHE A 93 3.09 7.83 5.00
CA PHE A 93 2.47 8.47 3.82
C PHE A 93 3.52 8.94 2.82
N LEU A 94 4.56 9.64 3.28
CA LEU A 94 5.66 10.10 2.41
C LEU A 94 6.43 8.96 1.78
N GLN A 95 6.68 7.87 2.52
CA GLN A 95 7.32 6.66 1.98
C GLN A 95 6.50 6.00 0.87
N ARG A 96 5.15 5.98 1.02
CA ARG A 96 4.25 5.46 -0.01
C ARG A 96 4.26 6.32 -1.27
N LEU A 97 4.23 7.64 -1.10
CA LEU A 97 4.38 8.56 -2.24
C LEU A 97 5.72 8.36 -2.97
N GLU A 98 6.81 8.20 -2.23
CA GLU A 98 8.13 7.93 -2.81
C GLU A 98 8.17 6.59 -3.57
N PHE A 99 7.56 5.55 -3.01
CA PHE A 99 7.44 4.24 -3.66
C PHE A 99 6.69 4.33 -5.00
N LEU A 100 5.55 5.01 -5.01
CA LEU A 100 4.74 5.19 -6.23
C LEU A 100 5.44 6.11 -7.24
N ASP A 101 6.13 7.15 -6.78
CA ASP A 101 6.89 8.06 -7.63
C ASP A 101 8.03 7.34 -8.35
N LYS A 102 8.77 6.48 -7.63
CA LYS A 102 9.81 5.63 -8.23
C LYS A 102 9.26 4.68 -9.29
N TRP A 103 8.06 4.14 -9.06
CA TRP A 103 7.41 3.29 -10.06
C TRP A 103 6.94 4.13 -11.25
N LEU A 104 6.24 5.24 -11.03
CA LEU A 104 5.73 6.12 -12.08
C LEU A 104 6.84 6.63 -13.00
N ASN A 105 7.95 7.10 -12.43
CA ASN A 105 9.06 7.70 -13.18
C ASN A 105 10.10 6.68 -13.68
N GLY A 106 10.11 5.49 -13.11
CA GLY A 106 11.01 4.39 -13.45
C GLY A 106 10.33 3.26 -14.19
N THR A 107 10.47 2.07 -13.65
CA THR A 107 9.81 0.83 -14.09
C THR A 107 9.11 0.19 -12.90
N ALA A 108 8.21 -0.77 -13.18
CA ALA A 108 7.63 -1.57 -12.11
C ALA A 108 8.74 -2.18 -11.24
N PRO A 109 8.64 -2.06 -9.91
CA PRO A 109 9.68 -2.59 -9.03
C PRO A 109 9.74 -4.12 -9.16
N PRO A 110 10.92 -4.72 -9.04
CA PRO A 110 11.05 -6.18 -9.05
C PRO A 110 10.42 -6.82 -7.81
N VAL A 111 10.34 -6.06 -6.72
CA VAL A 111 9.73 -6.46 -5.44
C VAL A 111 8.77 -5.38 -5.00
N PHE A 112 7.51 -5.73 -4.76
CA PHE A 112 6.48 -4.77 -4.39
C PHE A 112 6.34 -4.62 -2.87
N TRP A 113 6.23 -3.39 -2.41
CA TRP A 113 5.84 -3.10 -1.03
C TRP A 113 4.33 -3.22 -0.88
N VAL A 114 3.84 -4.43 -0.56
CA VAL A 114 2.40 -4.73 -0.59
C VAL A 114 1.60 -3.92 0.43
N SER A 115 2.14 -3.67 1.62
CA SER A 115 1.49 -2.81 2.61
C SER A 115 1.54 -1.32 2.27
N GLY A 116 2.33 -0.93 1.26
CA GLY A 116 2.42 0.41 0.72
C GLY A 116 1.24 0.83 -0.16
N PHE A 117 0.45 -0.13 -0.67
CA PHE A 117 -0.74 0.16 -1.45
C PHE A 117 -1.86 0.72 -0.58
N TYR A 118 -2.64 1.62 -1.15
CA TYR A 118 -3.89 2.10 -0.54
C TYR A 118 -4.92 0.98 -0.49
N PHE A 119 -5.03 0.22 -1.59
CA PHE A 119 -5.95 -0.89 -1.73
C PHE A 119 -5.23 -2.17 -2.20
N THR A 120 -4.64 -2.87 -1.26
CA THR A 120 -3.84 -4.10 -1.49
C THR A 120 -4.57 -5.15 -2.32
N GLN A 121 -5.90 -5.25 -2.19
CA GLN A 121 -6.69 -6.23 -2.91
C GLN A 121 -6.66 -6.02 -4.42
N ALA A 122 -6.55 -4.77 -4.89
CA ALA A 122 -6.41 -4.48 -6.31
C ALA A 122 -5.10 -5.04 -6.87
N PHE A 123 -3.99 -4.94 -6.11
CA PHE A 123 -2.71 -5.54 -6.47
C PHE A 123 -2.82 -7.06 -6.58
N LEU A 124 -3.38 -7.72 -5.56
CA LEU A 124 -3.56 -9.15 -5.56
C LEU A 124 -4.42 -9.62 -6.76
N THR A 125 -5.57 -8.99 -6.96
CA THR A 125 -6.45 -9.30 -8.10
C THR A 125 -5.75 -9.09 -9.44
N GLY A 126 -4.96 -8.02 -9.57
CA GLY A 126 -4.18 -7.74 -10.77
C GLY A 126 -3.14 -8.83 -11.07
N GLN A 127 -2.49 -9.37 -10.05
CA GLN A 127 -1.56 -10.51 -10.22
C GLN A 127 -2.29 -11.78 -10.68
N LEU A 128 -3.46 -12.11 -10.09
CA LEU A 128 -4.30 -13.21 -10.55
C LEU A 128 -4.72 -13.04 -12.01
N GLN A 129 -5.14 -11.85 -12.40
CA GLN A 129 -5.54 -11.55 -13.77
C GLN A 129 -4.38 -11.72 -14.76
N ASN A 130 -3.20 -11.22 -14.43
CA ASN A 130 -2.02 -11.35 -15.27
C ASN A 130 -1.64 -12.83 -15.47
N PHE A 131 -1.68 -13.63 -14.40
CA PHE A 131 -1.44 -15.07 -14.48
C PHE A 131 -2.50 -15.79 -15.34
N SER A 132 -3.80 -15.60 -15.02
CA SER A 132 -4.91 -16.18 -15.77
C SER A 132 -4.82 -15.93 -17.27
N ARG A 133 -4.50 -14.70 -17.66
CA ARG A 133 -4.38 -14.31 -19.08
C ARG A 133 -3.16 -14.91 -19.75
N ARG A 134 -2.04 -14.98 -19.03
CA ARG A 134 -0.80 -15.56 -19.54
C ARG A 134 -0.93 -17.06 -19.80
N HIS A 135 -1.60 -17.78 -18.89
CA HIS A 135 -1.75 -19.22 -18.95
C HIS A 135 -3.07 -19.68 -19.58
N LEU A 136 -3.94 -18.74 -19.99
CA LEU A 136 -5.27 -19.01 -20.54
C LEU A 136 -6.15 -19.86 -19.60
N GLU A 137 -5.97 -19.66 -18.28
CA GLU A 137 -6.73 -20.31 -17.23
C GLU A 137 -7.86 -19.40 -16.71
N PRO A 138 -9.06 -19.92 -16.44
CA PRO A 138 -10.10 -19.13 -15.77
C PRO A 138 -9.65 -18.63 -14.41
N ILE A 139 -9.93 -17.36 -14.09
CA ILE A 139 -9.51 -16.76 -12.82
C ILE A 139 -10.07 -17.48 -11.60
N ASP A 140 -11.23 -18.12 -11.73
CA ASP A 140 -11.88 -18.90 -10.66
C ASP A 140 -11.11 -20.18 -10.30
N ASN A 141 -10.25 -20.65 -11.20
CA ASN A 141 -9.39 -21.82 -10.98
C ASN A 141 -8.05 -21.45 -10.34
N VAL A 142 -7.78 -20.16 -10.18
CA VAL A 142 -6.49 -19.65 -9.75
C VAL A 142 -6.58 -19.19 -8.30
N GLN A 143 -5.57 -19.49 -7.50
CA GLN A 143 -5.48 -19.05 -6.11
C GLN A 143 -4.07 -18.59 -5.77
N PHE A 144 -3.97 -17.76 -4.73
CA PHE A 144 -2.69 -17.38 -4.15
C PHE A 144 -2.13 -18.50 -3.30
N ASP A 145 -0.84 -18.67 -3.41
CA ASP A 145 -0.03 -19.35 -2.42
C ASP A 145 1.15 -18.46 -2.06
N PHE A 146 1.56 -18.50 -0.80
CA PHE A 146 2.62 -17.65 -0.27
C PHE A 146 3.81 -18.50 0.11
N VAL A 147 4.93 -18.24 -0.53
CA VAL A 147 6.20 -18.89 -0.24
C VAL A 147 7.15 -17.88 0.36
N ILE A 148 7.75 -18.22 1.48
CA ILE A 148 8.76 -17.39 2.13
C ILE A 148 10.10 -17.66 1.49
N LEU A 149 10.78 -16.58 1.11
CA LEU A 149 12.07 -16.66 0.45
C LEU A 149 13.18 -16.34 1.45
N GLU A 150 14.36 -16.95 1.29
CA GLU A 150 15.49 -16.81 2.21
C GLU A 150 16.35 -15.56 1.97
N LYS A 151 16.29 -15.00 0.74
CA LYS A 151 17.12 -13.86 0.36
C LYS A 151 16.45 -12.55 0.73
N GLU A 152 17.21 -11.51 1.05
CA GLU A 152 16.68 -10.16 1.25
C GLU A 152 16.09 -9.58 -0.05
N TRP A 153 15.04 -8.76 0.09
CA TRP A 153 14.34 -8.15 -1.05
C TRP A 153 15.26 -7.35 -1.97
N SER A 154 16.31 -6.72 -1.43
CA SER A 154 17.31 -5.97 -2.17
C SER A 154 18.18 -6.81 -3.10
N GLN A 155 18.09 -8.14 -3.00
CA GLN A 155 18.86 -9.09 -3.82
C GLN A 155 18.08 -9.61 -5.04
N TYR A 156 16.86 -9.13 -5.24
CA TYR A 156 16.03 -9.49 -6.39
C TYR A 156 16.01 -8.33 -7.39
N ASP A 157 16.75 -8.46 -8.47
CA ASP A 157 16.87 -7.44 -9.52
C ASP A 157 15.83 -7.59 -10.64
N ALA A 158 15.13 -8.71 -10.68
CA ALA A 158 14.12 -9.02 -11.70
C ALA A 158 12.87 -9.64 -11.07
N PRO A 159 11.67 -9.36 -11.65
CA PRO A 159 10.45 -10.00 -11.20
C PRO A 159 10.47 -11.50 -11.49
N PRO A 160 9.66 -12.32 -10.79
CA PRO A 160 9.51 -13.74 -11.10
C PRO A 160 8.79 -13.93 -12.43
N VAL A 161 8.86 -15.16 -12.98
CA VAL A 161 8.14 -15.53 -14.21
C VAL A 161 6.64 -15.43 -13.97
N ASP A 162 6.16 -15.96 -12.86
CA ASP A 162 4.76 -15.94 -12.45
C ASP A 162 4.63 -15.41 -11.01
N GLY A 163 3.56 -14.68 -10.73
CA GLY A 163 3.32 -14.04 -9.45
C GLY A 163 4.13 -12.76 -9.25
N ALA A 164 4.42 -12.42 -8.01
CA ALA A 164 5.19 -11.24 -7.64
C ALA A 164 6.00 -11.46 -6.36
N TYR A 165 7.18 -10.89 -6.30
CA TYR A 165 7.89 -10.74 -5.04
C TYR A 165 7.27 -9.57 -4.26
N VAL A 166 6.96 -9.80 -2.99
CA VAL A 166 6.35 -8.79 -2.13
C VAL A 166 7.06 -8.73 -0.78
N TYR A 167 7.04 -7.55 -0.17
CA TYR A 167 7.51 -7.35 1.20
C TYR A 167 6.54 -6.48 1.98
N GLY A 168 6.70 -6.44 3.31
CA GLY A 168 5.86 -5.66 4.19
C GLY A 168 4.48 -6.28 4.43
N LEU A 169 4.35 -7.60 4.32
CA LEU A 169 3.15 -8.31 4.77
C LEU A 169 3.07 -8.29 6.30
N PHE A 170 1.87 -8.04 6.79
CA PHE A 170 1.54 -8.14 8.19
C PHE A 170 0.47 -9.21 8.37
N PHE A 171 0.74 -10.18 9.24
CA PHE A 171 -0.23 -11.20 9.62
C PHE A 171 -0.78 -10.87 11.01
N ASP A 172 -2.08 -10.63 11.10
CA ASP A 172 -2.75 -10.48 12.39
C ASP A 172 -3.09 -11.86 12.95
N GLY A 173 -2.80 -12.07 14.23
CA GLY A 173 -3.12 -13.32 14.91
C GLY A 173 -2.26 -14.53 14.50
N ALA A 174 -1.03 -14.32 14.04
CA ALA A 174 -0.09 -15.38 13.71
C ALA A 174 1.27 -15.17 14.36
N LYS A 175 2.02 -16.25 14.59
CA LYS A 175 3.43 -16.25 15.04
C LYS A 175 4.30 -16.89 13.97
N TRP A 176 5.48 -16.33 13.79
CA TRP A 176 6.49 -16.91 12.91
C TRP A 176 7.43 -17.82 13.67
N ASP A 177 7.61 -19.04 13.20
CA ASP A 177 8.66 -19.93 13.67
C ASP A 177 9.85 -19.90 12.71
N ALA A 178 10.93 -19.24 13.17
CA ALA A 178 12.14 -19.13 12.38
C ALA A 178 12.90 -20.46 12.26
N SER A 179 12.64 -21.43 13.13
CA SER A 179 13.32 -22.74 13.12
C SER A 179 12.74 -23.68 12.06
N GLU A 180 11.42 -23.63 11.89
CA GLU A 180 10.71 -24.46 10.91
C GLU A 180 10.30 -23.68 9.64
N ASN A 181 10.61 -22.37 9.61
CA ASN A 181 10.25 -21.48 8.52
C ASN A 181 8.75 -21.54 8.19
N SER A 182 7.91 -21.55 9.24
CA SER A 182 6.45 -21.78 9.15
C SER A 182 5.65 -20.77 9.96
N ILE A 183 4.37 -20.62 9.60
CA ILE A 183 3.40 -19.80 10.34
C ILE A 183 2.72 -20.69 11.37
N LEU A 184 2.75 -20.26 12.64
CA LEU A 184 2.09 -20.91 13.76
C LEU A 184 0.92 -20.10 14.30
N ASP A 185 0.06 -20.75 15.06
CA ASP A 185 -1.00 -20.09 15.81
C ASP A 185 -0.41 -19.11 16.85
N PRO A 186 -1.08 -17.97 17.14
CA PRO A 186 -0.59 -17.00 18.10
C PRO A 186 -0.58 -17.57 19.53
N GLU A 187 0.39 -17.16 20.34
CA GLU A 187 0.40 -17.52 21.74
C GLU A 187 -0.76 -16.83 22.49
N PRO A 188 -1.51 -17.55 23.33
CA PRO A 188 -2.60 -16.97 24.11
C PRO A 188 -2.09 -15.83 25.00
N LYS A 189 -2.72 -14.64 24.91
CA LYS A 189 -2.46 -13.44 25.69
C LYS A 189 -1.24 -12.56 25.31
N VAL A 190 -0.55 -12.87 24.26
CA VAL A 190 0.46 -11.94 23.72
C VAL A 190 -0.12 -11.28 22.49
N THR A 191 -0.65 -10.06 22.65
CA THR A 191 -0.88 -9.13 21.55
C THR A 191 0.49 -8.60 21.10
N LEU A 192 1.40 -9.50 20.80
CA LEU A 192 2.61 -9.18 20.11
C LEU A 192 2.19 -8.98 18.66
N PHE A 193 2.19 -7.72 18.27
CA PHE A 193 2.41 -7.35 16.89
C PHE A 193 3.72 -8.03 16.49
N CYS A 194 3.63 -9.26 16.05
CA CYS A 194 4.73 -9.84 15.31
C CYS A 194 4.76 -9.05 14.01
N SER A 195 5.47 -7.91 14.06
CA SER A 195 6.02 -7.28 12.89
C SER A 195 7.03 -8.29 12.34
N LEU A 196 6.47 -9.34 11.76
CA LEU A 196 7.22 -10.20 10.90
C LEU A 196 7.57 -9.31 9.72
N PHE A 197 8.77 -8.79 9.75
CA PHE A 197 9.47 -8.51 8.52
C PHE A 197 9.67 -9.86 7.82
N VAL A 198 8.54 -10.43 7.35
CA VAL A 198 8.60 -11.51 6.38
C VAL A 198 9.19 -10.87 5.15
N TYR A 199 10.45 -11.09 4.98
CA TYR A 199 11.21 -10.45 3.94
C TYR A 199 10.72 -10.87 2.56
N PHE A 200 9.85 -11.87 2.40
CA PHE A 200 9.42 -12.30 1.06
C PHE A 200 8.25 -13.26 1.12
N VAL A 201 7.21 -12.85 0.46
CA VAL A 201 6.16 -13.75 0.04
C VAL A 201 6.13 -13.74 -1.48
N PHE A 202 6.49 -14.86 -2.05
CA PHE A 202 6.22 -15.13 -3.44
C PHE A 202 4.73 -15.46 -3.57
N VAL A 203 4.00 -14.65 -4.31
CA VAL A 203 2.61 -14.96 -4.63
C VAL A 203 2.64 -15.98 -5.77
N VAL A 204 2.62 -17.26 -5.43
CA VAL A 204 2.43 -18.33 -6.42
C VAL A 204 0.94 -18.38 -6.74
N VAL A 205 0.65 -18.25 -7.99
CA VAL A 205 -0.69 -18.48 -8.49
C VAL A 205 -0.73 -19.94 -8.96
N GLN A 206 -1.51 -20.78 -8.27
CA GLN A 206 -1.69 -22.17 -8.66
C GLN A 206 -3.10 -22.39 -9.21
N SER A 207 -3.21 -23.22 -10.25
CA SER A 207 -4.51 -23.73 -10.68
C SER A 207 -5.07 -24.68 -9.62
N ARG A 208 -6.33 -24.48 -9.25
CA ARG A 208 -7.06 -25.46 -8.42
C ARG A 208 -7.32 -26.71 -9.26
N HIS A 209 -6.66 -27.81 -8.96
CA HIS A 209 -7.00 -29.13 -9.50
C HIS A 209 -8.04 -29.78 -8.60
#